data_7876100f86cb94f2d5c4c6303111684a
#
_entry.id   7876100f86cb94f2d5c4c6303111684a
#
_cell.length_a   1.000
_cell.length_b   1.000
_cell.length_c   1.000
_cell.angle_alpha   90.00
_cell.angle_beta   90.00
_cell.angle_gamma   90.00
#
_symmetry.space_group_name_H-M   'P 1'
#
loop_
_entity.id
_entity.type
_entity.pdbx_description
1 polymer ?
#
loop_
_entity_poly.entity_id
_entity_poly.type
_entity_poly.pdbx_seq_one_letter_code
_entity_poly.pdbx_strand_id
1 'polypeptide(L)' 'MVEETIKTIKETENEADEIIRKADATCTEILEKAAREAKEIKEQAVANAKKQAEADLLQAKEVGEVL' A
#
# COMPACT_ATOMS: atom_id res chain seq x y z
N MET A 1 28.29 29.71 -27.46
CA MET A 1 27.13 30.62 -27.46
C MET A 1 25.85 29.86 -27.80
N VAL A 2 25.51 29.66 -29.06
CA VAL A 2 24.29 28.87 -29.41
C VAL A 2 24.43 27.43 -28.97
N GLU A 3 25.61 26.83 -29.15
CA GLU A 3 25.87 25.45 -28.78
C GLU A 3 25.75 25.20 -27.25
N GLU A 4 26.24 26.15 -26.46
CA GLU A 4 26.15 26.12 -25.01
C GLU A 4 24.70 26.27 -24.55
N THR A 5 23.93 27.10 -25.21
CA THR A 5 22.50 27.29 -24.92
C THR A 5 21.71 25.99 -25.20
N ILE A 6 22.00 25.37 -26.37
CA ILE A 6 21.37 24.09 -26.73
C ILE A 6 21.74 23.02 -25.72
N LYS A 7 23.00 22.96 -25.31
CA LYS A 7 23.46 21.99 -24.31
C LYS A 7 22.75 22.20 -22.99
N THR A 8 22.62 23.43 -22.51
CA THR A 8 21.93 23.75 -21.28
C THR A 8 20.44 23.35 -21.34
N ILE A 9 19.79 23.60 -22.47
CA ILE A 9 18.38 23.19 -22.67
C ILE A 9 18.25 21.68 -22.58
N LYS A 10 19.14 20.93 -23.23
CA LYS A 10 19.13 19.49 -23.21
C LYS A 10 19.36 18.94 -21.79
N GLU A 11 20.30 19.52 -21.07
CA GLU A 11 20.58 19.14 -19.67
C GLU A 11 19.36 19.39 -18.78
N THR A 12 18.71 20.53 -18.97
CA THR A 12 17.49 20.87 -18.21
C THR A 12 16.34 19.93 -18.54
N GLU A 13 16.17 19.57 -19.82
CA GLU A 13 15.15 18.60 -20.23
C GLU A 13 15.41 17.21 -19.63
N ASN A 14 16.68 16.80 -19.62
CA ASN A 14 17.08 15.52 -19.03
C ASN A 14 16.85 15.50 -17.51
N GLU A 15 17.14 16.60 -16.83
CA GLU A 15 16.87 16.75 -15.40
C GLU A 15 15.37 16.70 -15.12
N ALA A 16 14.56 17.37 -15.93
CA ALA A 16 13.11 17.36 -15.81
C ALA A 16 12.55 15.95 -16.02
N ASP A 17 13.03 15.24 -17.04
CA ASP A 17 12.63 13.85 -17.31
C ASP A 17 12.97 12.92 -16.15
N GLU A 18 14.14 13.11 -15.54
CA GLU A 18 14.57 12.33 -14.39
C GLU A 18 13.70 12.59 -13.16
N ILE A 19 13.33 13.85 -12.94
CA ILE A 19 12.42 14.22 -11.85
C ILE A 19 11.06 13.53 -12.03
N ILE A 20 10.53 13.58 -13.25
CA ILE A 20 9.25 12.92 -13.58
C ILE A 20 9.36 11.40 -13.37
N ARG A 21 10.44 10.80 -13.86
CA ARG A 21 10.67 9.35 -13.70
C ARG A 21 10.71 8.95 -12.24
N LYS A 22 11.42 9.70 -11.42
CA LYS A 22 11.50 9.44 -9.97
C LYS A 22 10.15 9.64 -9.28
N ALA A 23 9.42 10.68 -9.67
CA ALA A 23 8.08 10.94 -9.13
C ALA A 23 7.12 9.80 -9.46
N ASP A 24 7.15 9.30 -10.69
CA ASP A 24 6.32 8.17 -11.12
C ASP A 24 6.69 6.90 -10.36
N ALA A 25 7.98 6.63 -10.18
CA ALA A 25 8.45 5.49 -9.42
C ALA A 25 8.00 5.55 -7.96
N THR A 26 8.11 6.73 -7.34
CA THR A 26 7.66 6.95 -5.97
C THR A 26 6.14 6.77 -5.85
N CYS A 27 5.39 7.29 -6.80
CA CYS A 27 3.94 7.14 -6.85
C CYS A 27 3.54 5.66 -6.92
N THR A 28 4.20 4.90 -7.79
CA THR A 28 3.98 3.46 -7.93
C THR A 28 4.27 2.73 -6.61
N GLU A 29 5.38 3.05 -5.95
CA GLU A 29 5.74 2.46 -4.66
C GLU A 29 4.69 2.75 -3.59
N ILE A 30 4.20 4.00 -3.53
CA ILE A 30 3.17 4.40 -2.59
C ILE A 30 1.88 3.61 -2.82
N LEU A 31 1.46 3.50 -4.08
CA LEU A 31 0.25 2.76 -4.44
C LEU A 31 0.36 1.27 -4.12
N GLU A 32 1.51 0.66 -4.42
CA GLU A 32 1.76 -0.73 -4.11
C GLU A 32 1.78 -0.99 -2.61
N LYS A 33 2.41 -0.11 -1.85
CA LYS A 33 2.44 -0.19 -0.40
C LYS A 33 1.03 -0.05 0.20
N ALA A 34 0.27 0.91 -0.30
CA ALA A 34 -1.11 1.12 0.13
C ALA A 34 -1.98 -0.11 -0.15
N ALA A 35 -1.81 -0.72 -1.32
CA ALA A 35 -2.53 -1.95 -1.68
C ALA A 35 -2.18 -3.11 -0.76
N ARG A 36 -0.89 -3.29 -0.43
CA ARG A 36 -0.46 -4.32 0.50
C ARG A 36 -1.01 -4.10 1.90
N GLU A 37 -0.93 -2.86 2.39
CA GLU A 37 -1.47 -2.51 3.71
C GLU A 37 -2.97 -2.73 3.79
N ALA A 38 -3.71 -2.33 2.76
CA ALA A 38 -5.16 -2.55 2.70
C ALA A 38 -5.49 -4.05 2.73
N LYS A 39 -4.74 -4.86 2.02
CA LYS A 39 -4.90 -6.32 2.02
C LYS A 39 -4.64 -6.90 3.39
N GLU A 40 -3.55 -6.48 4.05
CA GLU A 40 -3.20 -6.95 5.39
C GLU A 40 -4.26 -6.56 6.43
N ILE A 41 -4.78 -5.34 6.36
CA ILE A 41 -5.84 -4.86 7.23
C ILE A 41 -7.09 -5.72 7.06
N LYS A 42 -7.47 -5.98 5.82
CA LYS A 42 -8.63 -6.80 5.49
C LYS A 42 -8.46 -8.23 6.00
N GLU A 43 -7.31 -8.84 5.75
CA GLU A 43 -7.00 -10.20 6.19
C GLU A 43 -7.01 -10.29 7.72
N GLN A 44 -6.45 -9.29 8.40
CA GLN A 44 -6.44 -9.23 9.84
C GLN A 44 -7.86 -9.07 10.42
N ALA A 45 -8.67 -8.23 9.80
CA ALA A 45 -10.05 -8.03 10.19
C ALA A 45 -10.87 -9.33 10.05
N VAL A 46 -10.68 -10.05 8.96
CA VAL A 46 -11.33 -11.34 8.73
C VAL A 46 -10.87 -12.38 9.76
N ALA A 47 -9.57 -12.45 10.01
CA ALA A 47 -9.02 -13.38 11.01
C ALA A 47 -9.56 -13.08 12.41
N ASN A 48 -9.61 -11.80 12.78
CA ASN A 48 -10.16 -11.38 14.07
C ASN A 48 -11.63 -11.70 14.20
N ALA A 49 -12.42 -11.49 13.14
CA ALA A 49 -13.85 -11.81 13.13
C ALA A 49 -14.10 -13.30 13.28
N LYS A 50 -13.31 -14.14 12.60
CA LYS A 50 -13.40 -15.60 12.73
C LYS A 50 -13.06 -16.07 14.15
N LYS A 51 -11.99 -15.51 14.69
CA LYS A 51 -11.55 -15.83 16.05
C LYS A 51 -12.63 -15.46 17.09
N GLN A 52 -13.24 -14.29 16.92
CA GLN A 52 -14.31 -13.84 17.80
C GLN A 52 -15.56 -14.72 17.67
N ALA A 53 -15.92 -15.08 16.44
CA ALA A 53 -17.05 -15.96 16.19
C ALA A 53 -16.84 -17.36 16.81
N GLU A 54 -15.62 -17.89 16.70
CA GLU A 54 -15.26 -19.17 17.33
C GLU A 54 -15.34 -19.10 18.85
N ALA A 55 -14.85 -18.00 19.44
CA ALA A 55 -14.91 -17.76 20.87
C ALA A 55 -16.37 -17.64 21.36
N ASP A 56 -17.19 -16.91 20.62
CA ASP A 56 -18.62 -16.75 20.96
C ASP A 56 -19.37 -18.07 20.86
N LEU A 57 -19.08 -18.86 19.84
CA LEU A 57 -19.70 -20.18 19.66
C LEU A 57 -19.31 -21.12 20.77
N LEU A 58 -18.05 -21.15 21.17
CA LEU A 58 -17.56 -21.98 22.26
C LEU A 58 -18.22 -21.56 23.58
N GLN A 59 -18.33 -20.28 23.84
CA GLN A 59 -18.98 -19.75 25.03
C GLN A 59 -20.47 -20.17 25.08
N ALA A 60 -21.18 -20.00 23.98
CA ALA A 60 -22.58 -20.42 23.88
C ALA A 60 -22.75 -21.91 24.11
N LYS A 61 -21.84 -22.71 23.59
CA LYS A 61 -21.84 -24.15 23.76
C LYS A 61 -21.61 -24.53 25.22
N GLU A 62 -20.67 -23.90 25.90
CA GLU A 62 -20.39 -24.12 27.32
C GLU A 62 -21.60 -23.77 28.20
N VAL A 63 -22.23 -22.61 27.92
CA VAL A 63 -23.44 -22.18 28.62
C VAL A 63 -24.59 -23.17 28.38
N GLY A 64 -24.74 -23.64 27.15
CA GLY A 64 -25.75 -24.64 26.80
C GLY A 64 -25.55 -25.97 27.51
N GLU A 65 -24.32 -26.40 27.75
CA GLU A 65 -23.99 -27.63 28.48
C GLU A 65 -24.30 -27.53 29.98
N VAL A 66 -24.21 -26.32 30.53
CA VAL A 66 -24.53 -26.05 31.93
C VAL A 66 -26.04 -26.05 32.17
N LEU A 67 -26.78 -25.60 31.19
CA LEU A 67 -28.25 -25.54 31.25
C LEU A 67 -28.85 -26.88 30.89
#